data_fb32698265203ba8c78c4f15b2060246
#
_entry.id   fb32698265203ba8c78c4f15b2060246
#
_cell.length_a   1.000
_cell.length_b   1.000
_cell.length_c   1.000
_cell.angle_alpha   90.00
_cell.angle_beta   90.00
_cell.angle_gamma   90.00
#
_symmetry.space_group_name_H-M   'P 1'
#
loop_
_entity.id
_entity.type
_entity.pdbx_description
1 polymer ?
#
loop_
_entity_poly.entity_id
_entity_poly.type
_entity_poly.pdbx_seq_one_letter_code
_entity_poly.pdbx_strand_id
1 'polypeptide(L)'
;HPVDVMHGRLKSGEKEAVMTKFREGQIRVLLSTTVIEVGVDVPNASIMLVENAEQYGLAQLHQLRGRIGRGEHESHFIMITEKDSPEIQERLKVLVETNDGFKVAEADLQLRGPGELLGQEQSGLPPFRFGDLRRDLDLIQMARDTLTRAT
;
A
#
# COMPACT_ATOMS: atom_id res chain seq x y z
N HIS A 1 10.57 -0.15 26.50
CA HIS A 1 11.32 -0.27 25.25
C HIS A 1 11.63 1.12 24.73
N PRO A 2 12.83 1.37 24.18
CA PRO A 2 13.16 2.67 23.58
C PRO A 2 12.28 2.92 22.36
N VAL A 3 11.65 4.11 22.32
CA VAL A 3 10.74 4.58 21.27
C VAL A 3 11.31 5.85 20.68
N ASP A 4 11.18 6.04 19.38
CA ASP A 4 11.48 7.30 18.71
C ASP A 4 10.37 7.65 17.71
N VAL A 5 10.32 8.90 17.27
CA VAL A 5 9.24 9.44 16.43
C VAL A 5 9.82 9.99 15.14
N MET A 6 9.19 9.63 14.02
CA MET A 6 9.55 10.14 12.70
C MET A 6 8.34 10.79 12.01
N HIS A 7 8.47 12.06 11.62
CA HIS A 7 7.39 12.79 10.95
C HIS A 7 7.93 13.73 9.86
N GLY A 8 7.04 14.24 9.02
CA GLY A 8 7.37 15.06 7.86
C GLY A 8 8.18 16.33 8.15
N ARG A 9 8.07 16.89 9.36
CA ARG A 9 8.77 18.11 9.76
C ARG A 9 10.25 17.91 10.15
N LEU A 10 10.68 16.66 10.37
CA LEU A 10 12.09 16.37 10.63
C LEU A 10 12.93 16.65 9.39
N LYS A 11 14.11 17.20 9.59
CA LYS A 11 15.10 17.37 8.53
C LYS A 11 15.62 16.00 8.05
N SER A 12 16.13 15.95 6.83
CA SER A 12 16.60 14.68 6.23
C SER A 12 17.63 13.95 7.11
N GLY A 13 18.61 14.66 7.65
CA GLY A 13 19.63 14.07 8.54
C GLY A 13 19.06 13.53 9.86
N GLU A 14 18.01 14.16 10.41
CA GLU A 14 17.34 13.70 11.63
C GLU A 14 16.56 12.40 11.36
N LYS A 15 15.88 12.34 10.20
CA LYS A 15 15.17 11.12 9.76
C LYS A 15 16.14 9.95 9.59
N GLU A 16 17.29 10.21 8.96
CA GLU A 16 18.29 9.19 8.75
C GLU A 16 18.89 8.69 10.07
N ALA A 17 19.15 9.60 11.02
CA ALA A 17 19.65 9.23 12.35
C ALA A 17 18.65 8.35 13.11
N VAL A 18 17.35 8.67 13.09
CA VAL A 18 16.30 7.86 13.71
C VAL A 18 16.23 6.49 13.04
N MET A 19 16.27 6.44 11.71
CA MET A 19 16.24 5.18 10.97
C MET A 19 17.47 4.29 11.22
N THR A 20 18.63 4.89 11.37
CA THR A 20 19.86 4.16 11.73
C THR A 20 19.72 3.51 13.10
N LYS A 21 19.27 4.26 14.10
CA LYS A 21 19.02 3.72 15.45
C LYS A 21 18.01 2.57 15.43
N PHE A 22 16.98 2.67 14.59
CA PHE A 22 15.98 1.62 14.46
C PHE A 22 16.54 0.37 13.79
N ARG A 23 17.30 0.52 12.71
CA ARG A 23 17.99 -0.60 12.03
C ARG A 23 19.02 -1.30 12.93
N GLU A 24 19.71 -0.55 13.76
CA GLU A 24 20.71 -1.06 14.72
C GLU A 24 20.08 -1.65 16.00
N GLY A 25 18.74 -1.58 16.15
CA GLY A 25 18.02 -2.09 17.31
C GLY A 25 18.17 -1.24 18.58
N GLN A 26 18.72 -0.04 18.47
CA GLN A 26 18.84 0.92 19.58
C GLN A 26 17.45 1.42 20.03
N ILE A 27 16.52 1.55 19.09
CA ILE A 27 15.09 1.76 19.35
C ILE A 27 14.31 0.55 18.82
N ARG A 28 13.29 0.15 19.57
CA ARG A 28 12.46 -1.03 19.23
C ARG A 28 11.10 -0.66 18.68
N VAL A 29 10.65 0.55 18.94
CA VAL A 29 9.37 1.06 18.42
C VAL A 29 9.63 2.38 17.71
N LEU A 30 9.20 2.43 16.46
CA LEU A 30 9.23 3.65 15.64
C LEU A 30 7.80 4.11 15.39
N LEU A 31 7.44 5.25 15.94
CA LEU A 31 6.18 5.93 15.62
C LEU A 31 6.40 6.80 14.39
N SER A 32 5.61 6.61 13.34
CA SER A 32 5.78 7.38 12.12
C SER A 32 4.45 7.84 11.55
N THR A 33 4.45 9.04 10.98
CA THR A 33 3.42 9.43 10.02
C THR A 33 3.75 8.84 8.65
N THR A 34 2.88 8.99 7.66
CA THR A 34 2.98 8.45 6.29
C THR A 34 4.29 8.71 5.54
N VAL A 35 5.26 9.38 6.16
CA VAL A 35 6.56 9.76 5.58
C VAL A 35 7.47 8.57 5.25
N ILE A 36 7.13 7.35 5.71
CA ILE A 36 7.87 6.12 5.38
C ILE A 36 7.57 5.64 3.93
N GLU A 37 6.86 6.41 3.14
CA GLU A 37 6.41 6.00 1.80
C GLU A 37 7.55 5.73 0.81
N VAL A 38 8.76 6.27 1.02
CA VAL A 38 9.80 6.18 0.00
C VAL A 38 11.09 5.55 0.53
N GLY A 39 11.36 4.34 0.06
CA GLY A 39 12.74 3.81 0.01
C GLY A 39 13.33 3.27 1.30
N VAL A 40 12.58 3.15 2.39
CA VAL A 40 13.13 2.65 3.65
C VAL A 40 12.65 1.21 3.90
N ASP A 41 13.50 0.27 3.54
CA ASP A 41 13.34 -1.11 3.98
C ASP A 41 13.87 -1.23 5.42
N VAL A 42 13.09 -1.90 6.27
CA VAL A 42 13.48 -2.21 7.63
C VAL A 42 13.44 -3.73 7.82
N PRO A 43 14.52 -4.44 7.47
CA PRO A 43 14.55 -5.90 7.52
C PRO A 43 14.24 -6.45 8.93
N ASN A 44 14.57 -5.69 9.96
CA ASN A 44 14.39 -6.09 11.37
C ASN A 44 12.98 -5.80 11.92
N ALA A 45 12.13 -5.10 11.17
CA ALA A 45 10.76 -4.85 11.61
C ALA A 45 9.91 -6.11 11.40
N SER A 46 9.51 -6.74 12.48
CA SER A 46 8.62 -7.91 12.48
C SER A 46 7.15 -7.54 12.63
N ILE A 47 6.85 -6.35 13.14
CA ILE A 47 5.47 -5.89 13.32
C ILE A 47 5.31 -4.49 12.71
N MET A 48 4.30 -4.32 11.88
CA MET A 48 3.82 -3.01 11.45
C MET A 48 2.35 -2.88 11.80
N LEU A 49 2.03 -1.80 12.51
CA LEU A 49 0.68 -1.45 12.88
C LEU A 49 0.29 -0.16 12.17
N VAL A 50 -0.82 -0.20 11.45
CA VAL A 50 -1.38 0.96 10.75
C VAL A 50 -2.69 1.35 11.40
N GLU A 51 -2.71 2.52 12.03
CA GLU A 51 -3.92 3.11 12.59
C GLU A 51 -4.73 3.82 11.51
N ASN A 52 -6.06 3.84 11.68
CA ASN A 52 -7.01 4.42 10.71
C ASN A 52 -6.79 3.87 9.29
N ALA A 53 -6.64 2.56 9.18
CA ALA A 53 -6.34 1.89 7.92
C ALA A 53 -7.39 2.17 6.83
N GLU A 54 -8.61 2.52 7.21
CA GLU A 54 -9.69 2.91 6.31
C GLU A 54 -9.39 4.21 5.53
N GLN A 55 -8.47 5.04 5.99
CA GLN A 55 -8.08 6.29 5.32
C GLN A 55 -7.05 6.07 4.21
N TYR A 56 -6.44 4.88 4.14
CA TYR A 56 -5.43 4.54 3.14
C TYR A 56 -6.04 3.82 1.94
N GLY A 57 -5.49 4.03 0.76
CA GLY A 57 -5.79 3.20 -0.41
C GLY A 57 -5.20 1.79 -0.27
N LEU A 58 -5.83 0.79 -0.90
CA LEU A 58 -5.34 -0.59 -0.86
C LEU A 58 -3.90 -0.71 -1.39
N ALA A 59 -3.58 0.00 -2.47
CA ALA A 59 -2.24 0.04 -3.02
C ALA A 59 -1.19 0.58 -2.03
N GLN A 60 -1.55 1.62 -1.25
CA GLN A 60 -0.66 2.18 -0.23
C GLN A 60 -0.42 1.18 0.91
N LEU A 61 -1.49 0.54 1.41
CA LEU A 61 -1.39 -0.48 2.45
C LEU A 61 -0.57 -1.69 1.96
N HIS A 62 -0.75 -2.09 0.72
CA HIS A 62 0.05 -3.15 0.11
C HIS A 62 1.54 -2.79 0.04
N GLN A 63 1.87 -1.55 -0.34
CA GLN A 63 3.24 -1.05 -0.35
C GLN A 63 3.85 -1.03 1.06
N LEU A 64 3.09 -0.57 2.07
CA LEU A 64 3.53 -0.58 3.47
C LEU A 64 3.80 -2.01 3.95
N ARG A 65 2.89 -2.96 3.68
CA ARG A 65 3.08 -4.37 4.00
C ARG A 65 4.36 -4.94 3.39
N GLY A 66 4.68 -4.56 2.16
CA GLY A 66 5.92 -4.98 1.48
C GLY A 66 7.22 -4.43 2.08
N ARG A 67 7.14 -3.55 3.08
CA ARG A 67 8.32 -2.99 3.75
C ARG A 67 8.79 -3.81 4.96
N ILE A 68 8.00 -4.74 5.44
CA ILE A 68 8.33 -5.65 6.53
C ILE A 68 8.46 -7.08 6.02
N GLY A 69 8.97 -7.97 6.85
CA GLY A 69 9.01 -9.41 6.55
C GLY A 69 10.12 -9.82 5.57
N ARG A 70 11.16 -9.03 5.44
CA ARG A 70 12.34 -9.36 4.62
C ARG A 70 13.46 -10.01 5.42
N GLY A 71 13.27 -10.17 6.72
CA GLY A 71 14.19 -10.85 7.63
C GLY A 71 13.84 -12.33 7.82
N GLU A 72 14.57 -12.99 8.72
CA GLU A 72 14.39 -14.41 9.06
C GLU A 72 13.18 -14.66 9.99
N HIS A 73 12.56 -13.60 10.51
CA HIS A 73 11.48 -13.69 11.49
C HIS A 73 10.12 -13.56 10.81
N GLU A 74 9.13 -14.26 11.34
CA GLU A 74 7.73 -14.08 10.98
C GLU A 74 7.32 -12.62 11.21
N SER A 75 6.59 -12.05 10.27
CA SER A 75 6.18 -10.65 10.32
C SER A 75 4.66 -10.51 10.28
N HIS A 76 4.15 -9.54 11.02
CA HIS A 76 2.73 -9.25 11.16
C HIS A 76 2.42 -7.83 10.70
N PHE A 77 1.51 -7.72 9.75
CA PHE A 77 0.94 -6.46 9.29
C PHE A 77 -0.45 -6.30 9.87
N ILE A 78 -0.62 -5.35 10.79
CA ILE A 78 -1.84 -5.15 11.57
C ILE A 78 -2.52 -3.86 11.13
N MET A 79 -3.77 -3.97 10.70
CA MET A 79 -4.59 -2.83 10.31
C MET A 79 -5.65 -2.57 11.39
N ILE A 80 -5.69 -1.34 11.92
CA ILE A 80 -6.69 -0.90 12.89
C ILE A 80 -7.60 0.11 12.21
N THR A 81 -8.91 -0.04 12.41
CA THR A 81 -9.94 0.87 11.90
C THR A 81 -10.75 1.44 13.06
N GLU A 82 -11.10 2.73 12.97
CA GLU A 82 -12.06 3.34 13.90
C GLU A 82 -13.51 3.06 13.50
N LYS A 83 -13.75 2.89 12.21
CA LYS A 83 -15.08 2.65 11.64
C LYS A 83 -15.25 1.19 11.29
N ASP A 84 -16.27 0.57 11.86
CA ASP A 84 -16.64 -0.80 11.57
C ASP A 84 -17.85 -0.82 10.61
N SER A 85 -17.59 -0.60 9.32
CA SER A 85 -18.60 -0.76 8.29
C SER A 85 -18.29 -1.99 7.42
N PRO A 86 -19.34 -2.70 6.91
CA PRO A 86 -19.14 -3.84 6.02
C PRO A 86 -18.25 -3.52 4.81
N GLU A 87 -18.39 -2.33 4.24
CA GLU A 87 -17.63 -1.87 3.08
C GLU A 87 -16.11 -1.75 3.40
N ILE A 88 -15.77 -1.20 4.59
CA ILE A 88 -14.39 -1.09 5.04
C ILE A 88 -13.82 -2.48 5.29
N GLN A 89 -14.58 -3.35 5.95
CA GLN A 89 -14.17 -4.72 6.22
C GLN A 89 -13.91 -5.49 4.93
N GLU A 90 -14.82 -5.42 3.96
CA GLU A 90 -14.66 -6.08 2.66
C GLU A 90 -13.43 -5.56 1.92
N ARG A 91 -13.21 -4.25 1.92
CA ARG A 91 -12.06 -3.63 1.30
C ARG A 91 -10.75 -4.10 1.91
N LEU A 92 -10.61 -4.04 3.24
CA LEU A 92 -9.37 -4.42 3.93
C LEU A 92 -9.13 -5.93 3.90
N LYS A 93 -10.18 -6.73 3.82
CA LYS A 93 -10.10 -8.18 3.70
C LYS A 93 -9.28 -8.65 2.48
N VAL A 94 -9.32 -7.90 1.39
CA VAL A 94 -8.48 -8.17 0.21
C VAL A 94 -7.01 -8.29 0.59
N LEU A 95 -6.51 -7.42 1.47
CA LEU A 95 -5.11 -7.46 1.91
C LEU A 95 -4.82 -8.62 2.87
N VAL A 96 -5.82 -9.16 3.55
CA VAL A 96 -5.68 -10.36 4.38
C VAL A 96 -5.62 -11.61 3.51
N GLU A 97 -6.40 -11.66 2.44
CA GLU A 97 -6.57 -12.84 1.59
C GLU A 97 -5.49 -13.01 0.52
N THR A 98 -4.84 -11.93 0.09
CA THR A 98 -3.84 -12.01 -0.98
C THR A 98 -2.60 -11.17 -0.73
N ASN A 99 -1.45 -11.73 -1.14
CA ASN A 99 -0.17 -11.01 -1.23
C ASN A 99 0.15 -10.54 -2.66
N ASP A 100 -0.71 -10.87 -3.63
CA ASP A 100 -0.54 -10.50 -5.02
C ASP A 100 -0.96 -9.04 -5.24
N GLY A 101 0.01 -8.16 -5.54
CA GLY A 101 -0.23 -6.75 -5.78
C GLY A 101 -1.15 -6.47 -6.96
N PHE A 102 -1.22 -7.39 -7.93
CA PHE A 102 -2.11 -7.25 -9.07
C PHE A 102 -3.58 -7.47 -8.66
N LYS A 103 -3.83 -8.49 -7.85
CA LYS A 103 -5.17 -8.74 -7.28
C LYS A 103 -5.62 -7.60 -6.37
N VAL A 104 -4.69 -7.03 -5.60
CA VAL A 104 -4.98 -5.85 -4.76
C VAL A 104 -5.36 -4.65 -5.63
N ALA A 105 -4.64 -4.39 -6.73
CA ALA A 105 -4.94 -3.30 -7.64
C ALA A 105 -6.28 -3.51 -8.36
N GLU A 106 -6.59 -4.72 -8.77
CA GLU A 106 -7.87 -5.08 -9.40
C GLU A 106 -9.05 -4.86 -8.44
N ALA A 107 -8.90 -5.31 -7.19
CA ALA A 107 -9.90 -5.10 -6.15
C ALA A 107 -10.09 -3.60 -5.83
N ASP A 108 -9.00 -2.84 -5.73
CA ASP A 108 -9.07 -1.37 -5.50
C ASP A 108 -9.82 -0.68 -6.65
N LEU A 109 -9.61 -1.11 -7.88
CA LEU A 109 -10.33 -0.63 -9.07
C LEU A 109 -11.82 -0.95 -9.01
N GLN A 110 -12.17 -2.17 -8.65
CA GLN A 110 -13.56 -2.61 -8.55
C GLN A 110 -14.32 -1.88 -7.45
N LEU A 111 -13.70 -1.69 -6.29
CA LEU A 111 -14.32 -1.05 -5.12
C LEU A 111 -14.48 0.46 -5.28
N ARG A 112 -13.53 1.14 -5.90
CA ARG A 112 -13.62 2.59 -6.17
C ARG A 112 -14.60 2.92 -7.30
N GLY A 113 -14.83 1.99 -8.18
CA GLY A 113 -15.56 2.23 -9.41
C GLY A 113 -14.78 3.12 -10.40
N PRO A 114 -15.14 3.12 -11.68
CA PRO A 114 -14.41 3.87 -12.73
C PRO A 114 -14.56 5.39 -12.62
N GLY A 115 -15.49 5.89 -11.83
CA GLY A 115 -15.72 7.34 -11.67
C GLY A 115 -14.57 8.07 -10.94
N GLU A 116 -13.89 7.42 -9.99
CA GLU A 116 -12.74 8.02 -9.30
C GLU A 116 -11.43 7.88 -10.08
N LEU A 117 -11.29 6.86 -10.91
CA LEU A 117 -10.12 6.68 -11.79
C LEU A 117 -10.08 7.70 -12.93
N LEU A 118 -11.23 8.11 -13.38
CA LEU A 118 -11.37 9.12 -14.41
C LEU A 118 -11.40 10.54 -13.85
N GLY A 119 -11.01 10.72 -12.57
CA GLY A 119 -10.89 11.98 -11.85
C GLY A 119 -11.86 13.02 -12.42
N GLN A 120 -12.90 13.36 -11.67
CA GLN A 120 -13.74 14.47 -12.10
C GLN A 120 -12.82 15.63 -12.56
N GLU A 121 -12.74 15.85 -13.86
CA GLU A 121 -12.41 17.10 -14.54
C GLU A 121 -11.04 17.79 -14.32
N GLN A 122 -9.95 17.12 -13.92
CA GLN A 122 -8.66 17.84 -13.81
C GLN A 122 -7.48 17.32 -14.62
N SER A 123 -7.63 16.30 -15.42
CA SER A 123 -6.56 15.91 -16.35
C SER A 123 -7.17 15.77 -17.74
N GLY A 124 -6.88 16.70 -18.62
CA GLY A 124 -7.35 16.77 -20.01
C GLY A 124 -7.04 15.57 -20.90
N LEU A 125 -7.16 14.36 -20.36
CA LEU A 125 -7.17 13.13 -21.14
C LEU A 125 -8.57 12.97 -21.72
N PRO A 126 -8.71 12.90 -23.05
CA PRO A 126 -10.00 12.63 -23.66
C PRO A 126 -10.54 11.30 -23.16
N PRO A 127 -11.87 11.16 -22.95
CA PRO A 127 -12.47 9.88 -22.63
C PRO A 127 -12.04 8.85 -23.69
N PHE A 128 -11.70 7.65 -23.24
CA PHE A 128 -11.33 6.56 -24.14
C PHE A 128 -12.40 6.44 -25.24
N ARG A 129 -12.00 6.68 -26.46
CA ARG A 129 -12.92 6.75 -27.60
C ARG A 129 -13.46 5.38 -28.00
N PHE A 130 -12.80 4.31 -27.57
CA PHE A 130 -13.05 2.92 -27.97
C PHE A 130 -12.70 1.91 -26.89
N GLY A 131 -13.17 2.07 -25.66
CA GLY A 131 -12.96 1.05 -24.63
C GLY A 131 -13.63 1.41 -23.32
N ASP A 132 -14.19 0.40 -22.66
CA ASP A 132 -14.72 0.49 -21.32
C ASP A 132 -13.90 -0.45 -20.44
N LEU A 133 -13.11 0.09 -19.52
CA LEU A 133 -12.26 -0.70 -18.62
C LEU A 133 -13.04 -1.74 -17.80
N ARG A 134 -14.36 -1.58 -17.68
CA ARG A 134 -15.22 -2.58 -17.01
C ARG A 134 -15.65 -3.71 -17.93
N ARG A 135 -15.89 -3.39 -19.20
CA ARG A 135 -16.40 -4.38 -20.18
C ARG A 135 -15.27 -5.10 -20.88
N ASP A 136 -14.11 -4.46 -20.95
CA ASP A 136 -12.98 -4.91 -21.75
C ASP A 136 -11.86 -5.52 -20.89
N LEU A 137 -12.12 -5.88 -19.64
CA LEU A 137 -11.16 -6.59 -18.75
C LEU A 137 -10.63 -7.87 -19.40
N ASP A 138 -11.49 -8.62 -20.08
CA ASP A 138 -11.10 -9.83 -20.79
C ASP A 138 -10.12 -9.55 -21.92
N LEU A 139 -10.31 -8.44 -22.65
CA LEU A 139 -9.39 -8.02 -23.71
C LEU A 139 -8.03 -7.59 -23.17
N ILE A 140 -8.01 -6.91 -22.02
CA ILE A 140 -6.78 -6.52 -21.32
C ILE A 140 -6.03 -7.77 -20.87
N GLN A 141 -6.73 -8.75 -20.33
CA GLN A 141 -6.16 -10.02 -19.93
C GLN A 141 -5.58 -10.79 -21.13
N MET A 142 -6.34 -10.88 -22.23
CA MET A 142 -5.88 -11.50 -23.47
C MET A 142 -4.63 -10.81 -24.06
N ALA A 143 -4.59 -9.48 -24.04
CA ALA A 143 -3.42 -8.72 -24.51
C ALA A 143 -2.18 -9.04 -23.67
N ARG A 144 -2.33 -9.09 -22.34
CA ARG A 144 -1.26 -9.47 -21.42
C ARG A 144 -0.75 -10.88 -21.68
N ASP A 145 -1.65 -11.86 -21.79
CA ASP A 145 -1.29 -13.26 -22.00
C ASP A 145 -0.59 -13.45 -23.35
N THR A 146 -0.96 -12.67 -24.34
CA THR A 146 -0.31 -12.67 -25.67
C THR A 146 1.12 -12.14 -25.59
N LEU A 147 1.34 -11.04 -24.82
CA LEU A 147 2.68 -10.48 -24.61
C LEU A 147 3.59 -11.43 -23.83
N THR A 148 3.04 -12.11 -22.81
CA THR A 148 3.82 -13.06 -21.99
C THR A 148 4.23 -14.31 -22.76
N ARG A 149 3.50 -14.68 -23.84
CA ARG A 149 3.84 -15.81 -24.74
C ARG A 149 4.81 -15.44 -25.85
N ALA A 150 5.00 -14.14 -26.10
CA ALA A 150 5.86 -13.63 -27.16
C ALA A 150 7.28 -13.25 -26.70
N THR A 151 7.54 -13.35 -25.39
CA THR A 151 8.85 -13.23 -24.73
C THR A 151 9.34 -14.59 -24.27
#